data_b45269a91d64c80055778c3819dbca85
#
_entry.id   b45269a91d64c80055778c3819dbca85
#
_cell.length_a   1.000
_cell.length_b   1.000
_cell.length_c   1.000
_cell.angle_alpha   90.00
_cell.angle_beta   90.00
_cell.angle_gamma   90.00
#
_symmetry.space_group_name_H-M   'P 1'
#
loop_
_entity.id
_entity.type
_entity.pdbx_description
1 polymer ?
#
loop_
_entity_poly.entity_id
_entity_poly.type
_entity_poly.pdbx_seq_one_letter_code
_entity_poly.pdbx_strand_id
1 'polypeptide(L)'
;MNRLRFEGSQFYLNNQPFRILSGTIHYFRVVPDYWEDRLLKLKQCGFNTVETYTCWNLHEPREGEFDFSGILDLARFLETASRLGLYVILRPGPYICAEWDMGGLPSWLLTYPHIHLRCHDELFLSKVRRYYKKLFSVIRPYLGCNGGCIIAMQVENEYGSYGDDHTYMQDILSIYEEENLDCLLFTSDGPQYFMLNSGTLPNLLSAVNFGSNPKDNFALLRKFKSDQPLFCCEFWNGWFDHWYEEHHVRGADDTAAVLEEMLDMGASVNLYMFHGGTNFGFTNGANFNDVYQPTVTSYDYNCPLSESGDITPKYLAIQKAVKRFWERHPGEVGPSASFADAISSIGNESDSVKSPSRLSKTVNLTQAAYLFAQPSLLGEGIFDSHPLTMELLGQDFGFVLYQTTLTGPFETLPLTIDGLHDRALIYLDDKLVGIKERTGQRDDEVMVGLDAGQSCTLSILVENMGRINYGPKLLDEKGIVHGVRIGSMNHFGWIMYSIRCNDFAKVNWSSISEVLTQSTIDSVECPHPDCTSSEHSIDNFGPVLLRGFFETDMPCDTFVRPKGFEKGIIAVNGFLLGRYYNSAGPQKTLYLPGPLLKKGKNEFIILELEHVTTPTLLLEAEPDLG
;
A
#
# COMPACT_ATOMS: atom_id res chain seq x y z
N MET A 1 -12.23 -32.20 7.83
CA MET A 1 -10.87 -31.70 8.08
C MET A 1 -10.20 -31.47 6.73
N ASN A 2 -9.55 -30.31 6.53
CA ASN A 2 -8.81 -30.01 5.31
C ASN A 2 -7.32 -29.99 5.62
N ARG A 3 -6.67 -31.15 5.48
CA ARG A 3 -5.26 -31.30 5.80
C ARG A 3 -4.42 -31.42 4.54
N LEU A 4 -3.63 -30.39 4.29
CA LEU A 4 -2.64 -30.37 3.21
C LEU A 4 -1.32 -30.98 3.73
N ARG A 5 -0.71 -31.86 2.93
CA ARG A 5 0.61 -32.44 3.14
C ARG A 5 1.28 -32.71 1.80
N PHE A 6 2.53 -33.05 1.79
CA PHE A 6 3.21 -33.54 0.59
C PHE A 6 4.01 -34.81 0.85
N GLU A 7 4.19 -35.61 -0.19
CA GLU A 7 5.07 -36.79 -0.24
C GLU A 7 5.85 -36.72 -1.55
N GLY A 8 7.16 -36.69 -1.46
CA GLY A 8 7.99 -36.46 -2.63
C GLY A 8 7.57 -35.19 -3.37
N SER A 9 7.34 -35.28 -4.65
CA SER A 9 6.99 -34.13 -5.52
C SER A 9 5.49 -33.82 -5.59
N GLN A 10 4.63 -34.46 -4.77
CA GLN A 10 3.18 -34.34 -4.88
C GLN A 10 2.54 -33.80 -3.60
N PHE A 11 1.64 -32.83 -3.75
CA PHE A 11 0.73 -32.41 -2.69
C PHE A 11 -0.48 -33.34 -2.58
N TYR A 12 -0.96 -33.52 -1.36
CA TYR A 12 -2.18 -34.24 -1.04
C TYR A 12 -3.06 -33.43 -0.10
N LEU A 13 -4.33 -33.27 -0.47
CA LEU A 13 -5.36 -32.71 0.40
C LEU A 13 -6.34 -33.81 0.78
N ASN A 14 -6.47 -34.11 2.09
CA ASN A 14 -7.30 -35.20 2.58
C ASN A 14 -6.97 -36.57 1.92
N ASN A 15 -5.68 -36.82 1.70
CA ASN A 15 -5.12 -38.01 1.05
C ASN A 15 -5.45 -38.15 -0.46
N GLN A 16 -5.97 -37.12 -1.09
CA GLN A 16 -6.16 -37.08 -2.54
C GLN A 16 -5.09 -36.18 -3.19
N PRO A 17 -4.55 -36.55 -4.37
CA PRO A 17 -3.65 -35.66 -5.10
C PRO A 17 -4.27 -34.27 -5.26
N PHE A 18 -3.48 -33.24 -5.02
CA PHE A 18 -3.95 -31.87 -5.05
C PHE A 18 -2.93 -30.97 -5.74
N ARG A 19 -3.40 -30.10 -6.61
CA ARG A 19 -2.62 -29.03 -7.22
C ARG A 19 -3.08 -27.69 -6.67
N ILE A 20 -2.16 -26.94 -6.07
CA ILE A 20 -2.47 -25.58 -5.63
C ILE A 20 -2.46 -24.68 -6.85
N LEU A 21 -3.62 -24.17 -7.25
CA LEU A 21 -3.75 -23.01 -8.12
C LEU A 21 -4.34 -21.89 -7.28
N SER A 22 -3.50 -20.92 -6.97
CA SER A 22 -3.80 -19.83 -6.05
C SER A 22 -3.61 -18.48 -6.71
N GLY A 23 -4.33 -17.47 -6.22
CA GLY A 23 -4.11 -16.10 -6.59
C GLY A 23 -4.21 -15.17 -5.38
N THR A 24 -3.31 -14.20 -5.33
CA THR A 24 -3.23 -13.25 -4.23
C THR A 24 -4.30 -12.18 -4.33
N ILE A 25 -5.05 -12.00 -3.25
CA ILE A 25 -6.00 -10.90 -3.03
C ILE A 25 -5.78 -10.40 -1.59
N HIS A 26 -5.29 -9.18 -1.45
CA HIS A 26 -5.11 -8.55 -0.13
C HIS A 26 -6.45 -7.96 0.34
N TYR A 27 -7.08 -8.57 1.37
CA TYR A 27 -8.38 -8.10 1.88
C TYR A 27 -8.31 -6.61 2.30
N PHE A 28 -7.20 -6.15 2.85
CA PHE A 28 -7.00 -4.78 3.31
C PHE A 28 -6.79 -3.74 2.18
N ARG A 29 -6.71 -4.18 0.91
CA ARG A 29 -6.68 -3.33 -0.29
C ARG A 29 -8.00 -3.30 -1.05
N VAL A 30 -9.03 -3.95 -0.53
CA VAL A 30 -10.36 -4.09 -1.16
C VAL A 30 -11.44 -3.80 -0.12
N VAL A 31 -12.41 -2.95 -0.45
CA VAL A 31 -13.54 -2.72 0.44
C VAL A 31 -14.32 -4.01 0.71
N PRO A 32 -14.78 -4.27 1.95
CA PRO A 32 -15.38 -5.56 2.34
C PRO A 32 -16.57 -6.01 1.50
N ASP A 33 -17.33 -5.06 0.95
CA ASP A 33 -18.50 -5.35 0.11
C ASP A 33 -18.11 -6.00 -1.23
N TYR A 34 -16.84 -5.89 -1.64
CA TYR A 34 -16.33 -6.46 -2.88
C TYR A 34 -15.50 -7.72 -2.71
N TRP A 35 -15.24 -8.18 -1.49
CA TRP A 35 -14.47 -9.42 -1.26
C TRP A 35 -15.09 -10.62 -1.96
N GLU A 36 -16.42 -10.79 -1.84
CA GLU A 36 -17.12 -11.91 -2.47
C GLU A 36 -16.99 -11.88 -4.01
N ASP A 37 -17.14 -10.73 -4.64
CA ASP A 37 -16.99 -10.57 -6.08
C ASP A 37 -15.58 -10.96 -6.54
N ARG A 38 -14.54 -10.47 -5.86
CA ARG A 38 -13.14 -10.78 -6.22
C ARG A 38 -12.80 -12.25 -6.04
N LEU A 39 -13.24 -12.85 -4.93
CA LEU A 39 -13.08 -14.28 -4.64
C LEU A 39 -13.87 -15.17 -5.60
N LEU A 40 -15.08 -14.76 -5.96
CA LEU A 40 -15.89 -15.50 -6.95
C LEU A 40 -15.22 -15.48 -8.33
N LYS A 41 -14.70 -14.34 -8.78
CA LYS A 41 -13.96 -14.22 -10.04
C LYS A 41 -12.67 -15.05 -10.03
N LEU A 42 -11.96 -15.14 -8.91
CA LEU A 42 -10.82 -16.04 -8.75
C LEU A 42 -11.24 -17.50 -8.97
N LYS A 43 -12.32 -17.93 -8.31
CA LYS A 43 -12.89 -19.27 -8.51
C LYS A 43 -13.33 -19.52 -9.94
N GLN A 44 -14.01 -18.56 -10.57
CA GLN A 44 -14.48 -18.64 -11.97
C GLN A 44 -13.32 -18.67 -12.98
N CYS A 45 -12.16 -18.11 -12.62
CA CYS A 45 -10.94 -18.23 -13.40
C CYS A 45 -10.32 -19.64 -13.34
N GLY A 46 -10.85 -20.53 -12.48
CA GLY A 46 -10.41 -21.91 -12.32
C GLY A 46 -9.41 -22.14 -11.18
N PHE A 47 -9.27 -21.20 -10.26
CA PHE A 47 -8.41 -21.30 -9.09
C PHE A 47 -9.16 -21.93 -7.91
N ASN A 48 -8.48 -22.77 -7.14
CA ASN A 48 -9.04 -23.47 -5.99
C ASN A 48 -8.63 -22.86 -4.64
N THR A 49 -7.69 -21.94 -4.66
CA THR A 49 -7.08 -21.37 -3.44
C THR A 49 -6.94 -19.85 -3.60
N VAL A 50 -7.18 -19.09 -2.56
CA VAL A 50 -6.79 -17.68 -2.45
C VAL A 50 -5.60 -17.55 -1.50
N GLU A 51 -4.67 -16.66 -1.81
CA GLU A 51 -3.59 -16.29 -0.92
C GLU A 51 -3.81 -14.86 -0.42
N THR A 52 -3.49 -14.60 0.85
CA THR A 52 -3.50 -13.25 1.40
C THR A 52 -2.45 -13.10 2.50
N TYR A 53 -1.86 -11.89 2.56
CA TYR A 53 -1.08 -11.45 3.71
C TYR A 53 -1.97 -10.96 4.86
N THR A 54 -1.36 -10.77 6.03
CA THR A 54 -1.90 -9.94 7.11
C THR A 54 -0.92 -8.81 7.43
N CYS A 55 -1.40 -7.58 7.48
CA CYS A 55 -0.58 -6.40 7.71
C CYS A 55 -0.56 -6.02 9.19
N TRP A 56 0.55 -6.29 9.88
CA TRP A 56 0.67 -6.05 11.32
C TRP A 56 0.41 -4.58 11.69
N ASN A 57 0.95 -3.63 10.93
CA ASN A 57 0.82 -2.19 11.20
C ASN A 57 -0.63 -1.67 11.26
N LEU A 58 -1.56 -2.27 10.49
CA LEU A 58 -2.97 -1.90 10.59
C LEU A 58 -3.71 -2.69 11.68
N HIS A 59 -3.32 -3.95 11.91
CA HIS A 59 -3.93 -4.76 12.95
C HIS A 59 -3.49 -4.37 14.37
N GLU A 60 -2.35 -3.72 14.53
CA GLU A 60 -1.85 -3.17 15.78
C GLU A 60 -1.28 -1.75 15.53
N PRO A 61 -2.15 -0.77 15.21
CA PRO A 61 -1.73 0.60 14.86
C PRO A 61 -1.05 1.33 16.02
N ARG A 62 -1.34 0.92 17.25
CA ARG A 62 -0.62 1.32 18.47
C ARG A 62 -0.30 0.07 19.26
N GLU A 63 0.82 0.11 19.95
CA GLU A 63 1.28 -1.03 20.71
C GLU A 63 0.24 -1.56 21.70
N GLY A 64 -0.20 -2.80 21.51
CA GLY A 64 -1.22 -3.46 22.33
C GLY A 64 -2.67 -3.14 21.96
N GLU A 65 -2.92 -2.23 21.03
CA GLU A 65 -4.27 -1.91 20.55
C GLU A 65 -4.51 -2.63 19.22
N PHE A 66 -5.45 -3.57 19.20
CA PHE A 66 -5.71 -4.41 18.04
C PHE A 66 -7.02 -4.05 17.34
N ASP A 67 -6.99 -4.01 15.99
CA ASP A 67 -8.18 -3.84 15.15
C ASP A 67 -8.31 -4.99 14.14
N PHE A 68 -9.47 -5.65 14.15
CA PHE A 68 -9.90 -6.68 13.20
C PHE A 68 -11.32 -6.38 12.72
N SER A 69 -11.63 -5.11 12.47
CA SER A 69 -12.95 -4.66 12.06
C SER A 69 -12.95 -4.00 10.68
N GLY A 70 -14.12 -3.83 10.07
CA GLY A 70 -14.28 -3.14 8.79
C GLY A 70 -13.43 -3.76 7.68
N ILE A 71 -12.55 -2.98 7.06
CA ILE A 71 -11.61 -3.45 6.01
C ILE A 71 -10.54 -4.43 6.57
N LEU A 72 -10.39 -4.49 7.90
CA LEU A 72 -9.45 -5.38 8.60
C LEU A 72 -10.12 -6.64 9.15
N ASP A 73 -11.40 -6.90 8.84
CA ASP A 73 -12.12 -8.10 9.29
C ASP A 73 -11.68 -9.36 8.54
N LEU A 74 -10.50 -9.85 8.92
CA LEU A 74 -9.91 -11.09 8.38
C LEU A 74 -10.85 -12.28 8.55
N ALA A 75 -11.57 -12.38 9.67
CA ALA A 75 -12.49 -13.48 9.92
C ALA A 75 -13.60 -13.53 8.85
N ARG A 76 -14.24 -12.40 8.56
CA ARG A 76 -15.25 -12.28 7.49
C ARG A 76 -14.69 -12.62 6.11
N PHE A 77 -13.44 -12.23 5.81
CA PHE A 77 -12.79 -12.59 4.54
C PHE A 77 -12.60 -14.11 4.42
N LEU A 78 -12.09 -14.76 5.48
CA LEU A 78 -11.91 -16.21 5.56
C LEU A 78 -13.24 -16.97 5.46
N GLU A 79 -14.29 -16.49 6.13
CA GLU A 79 -15.65 -17.06 6.03
C GLU A 79 -16.18 -16.96 4.60
N THR A 80 -15.95 -15.84 3.91
CA THR A 80 -16.37 -15.64 2.53
C THR A 80 -15.64 -16.60 1.59
N ALA A 81 -14.31 -16.74 1.73
CA ALA A 81 -13.53 -17.71 0.96
C ALA A 81 -14.03 -19.16 1.20
N SER A 82 -14.26 -19.53 2.46
CA SER A 82 -14.77 -20.85 2.85
C SER A 82 -16.15 -21.14 2.26
N ARG A 83 -17.07 -20.18 2.34
CA ARG A 83 -18.42 -20.30 1.76
C ARG A 83 -18.40 -20.47 0.25
N LEU A 84 -17.47 -19.85 -0.44
CA LEU A 84 -17.25 -20.02 -1.87
C LEU A 84 -16.54 -21.34 -2.21
N GLY A 85 -16.07 -22.10 -1.22
CA GLY A 85 -15.34 -23.35 -1.41
C GLY A 85 -13.89 -23.15 -1.84
N LEU A 86 -13.31 -22.00 -1.59
CA LEU A 86 -11.89 -21.72 -1.78
C LEU A 86 -11.08 -22.14 -0.55
N TYR A 87 -9.91 -22.72 -0.76
CA TYR A 87 -8.90 -22.87 0.25
C TYR A 87 -8.11 -21.56 0.43
N VAL A 88 -7.38 -21.46 1.53
CA VAL A 88 -6.61 -20.26 1.84
C VAL A 88 -5.16 -20.63 2.16
N ILE A 89 -4.22 -19.92 1.54
CA ILE A 89 -2.85 -19.80 2.00
C ILE A 89 -2.76 -18.46 2.74
N LEU A 90 -2.41 -18.51 4.03
CA LEU A 90 -2.24 -17.31 4.84
C LEU A 90 -0.76 -16.99 5.00
N ARG A 91 -0.41 -15.72 4.84
CA ARG A 91 0.96 -15.22 5.02
C ARG A 91 1.00 -14.20 6.16
N PRO A 92 1.18 -14.66 7.41
CA PRO A 92 1.04 -13.83 8.61
C PRO A 92 2.11 -12.76 8.82
N GLY A 93 3.19 -12.82 8.08
CA GLY A 93 4.35 -11.96 8.29
C GLY A 93 5.37 -12.55 9.28
N PRO A 94 5.95 -11.75 10.21
CA PRO A 94 5.55 -10.40 10.66
C PRO A 94 5.80 -9.29 9.63
N TYR A 95 6.77 -9.49 8.74
CA TYR A 95 7.08 -8.67 7.59
C TYR A 95 6.44 -9.27 6.33
N ILE A 96 5.83 -8.42 5.48
CA ILE A 96 5.10 -8.86 4.28
C ILE A 96 5.62 -8.27 2.97
N CYS A 97 6.55 -7.30 2.99
CA CYS A 97 6.96 -6.51 1.83
C CYS A 97 5.77 -5.79 1.16
N ALA A 98 5.24 -6.34 0.10
CA ALA A 98 3.95 -6.02 -0.54
C ALA A 98 3.78 -4.56 -0.97
N GLU A 99 4.84 -3.80 -1.16
CA GLU A 99 4.83 -2.35 -1.43
C GLU A 99 3.93 -1.61 -0.44
N TRP A 100 3.92 -2.11 0.79
CA TRP A 100 3.15 -1.61 1.92
C TRP A 100 4.05 -0.89 2.90
N ASP A 101 3.55 0.15 3.56
CA ASP A 101 4.34 0.96 4.50
C ASP A 101 5.15 0.09 5.47
N MET A 102 6.47 0.28 5.51
CA MET A 102 7.45 -0.47 6.32
C MET A 102 7.37 -2.01 6.14
N GLY A 103 6.88 -2.49 4.98
CA GLY A 103 6.66 -3.92 4.74
C GLY A 103 5.66 -4.55 5.72
N GLY A 104 4.70 -3.78 6.21
CA GLY A 104 3.66 -4.21 7.14
C GLY A 104 4.07 -4.18 8.62
N LEU A 105 5.32 -3.85 8.94
CA LEU A 105 5.76 -3.66 10.32
C LEU A 105 5.20 -2.35 10.89
N PRO A 106 4.77 -2.29 12.17
CA PRO A 106 4.26 -1.06 12.77
C PRO A 106 5.36 -0.02 12.99
N SER A 107 5.08 1.24 12.66
CA SER A 107 6.01 2.35 12.82
C SER A 107 6.40 2.62 14.29
N TRP A 108 5.52 2.30 15.25
CA TRP A 108 5.84 2.44 16.67
C TRP A 108 7.02 1.56 17.14
N LEU A 109 7.42 0.54 16.36
CA LEU A 109 8.67 -0.20 16.63
C LEU A 109 9.89 0.72 16.60
N LEU A 110 9.89 1.75 15.75
CA LEU A 110 11.01 2.72 15.62
C LEU A 110 11.15 3.65 16.83
N THR A 111 10.17 3.67 17.74
CA THR A 111 10.30 4.43 19.00
C THR A 111 11.23 3.77 20.01
N TYR A 112 11.58 2.52 19.82
CA TYR A 112 12.48 1.79 20.70
C TYR A 112 13.94 2.03 20.30
N PRO A 113 14.74 2.69 21.13
CA PRO A 113 16.15 2.87 20.85
C PRO A 113 16.83 1.51 20.67
N HIS A 114 17.64 1.40 19.63
CA HIS A 114 18.43 0.19 19.34
C HIS A 114 17.63 -1.09 19.03
N ILE A 115 16.36 -0.99 18.60
CA ILE A 115 15.64 -2.15 18.10
C ILE A 115 16.30 -2.64 16.80
N HIS A 116 16.45 -3.94 16.66
CA HIS A 116 16.90 -4.56 15.42
C HIS A 116 15.74 -5.39 14.84
N LEU A 117 15.36 -5.06 13.61
CA LEU A 117 14.24 -5.71 12.93
C LEU A 117 14.71 -6.95 12.18
N ARG A 118 13.84 -7.97 12.14
CA ARG A 118 14.06 -9.20 11.35
C ARG A 118 15.41 -9.89 11.66
N CYS A 119 15.75 -10.01 12.94
CA CYS A 119 16.90 -10.75 13.43
C CYS A 119 16.61 -11.27 14.85
N HIS A 120 17.51 -12.09 15.42
CA HIS A 120 17.42 -12.58 16.79
C HIS A 120 17.62 -11.42 17.78
N ASP A 121 16.58 -10.64 17.98
CA ASP A 121 16.48 -9.55 18.93
C ASP A 121 15.28 -9.79 19.85
N GLU A 122 15.53 -9.96 21.15
CA GLU A 122 14.52 -10.30 22.13
C GLU A 122 13.40 -9.25 22.22
N LEU A 123 13.72 -7.98 22.04
CA LEU A 123 12.74 -6.90 22.05
C LEU A 123 11.79 -7.05 20.87
N PHE A 124 12.32 -7.16 19.64
CA PHE A 124 11.54 -7.36 18.44
C PHE A 124 10.69 -8.64 18.52
N LEU A 125 11.31 -9.77 18.87
CA LEU A 125 10.62 -11.07 18.99
C LEU A 125 9.50 -11.04 20.02
N SER A 126 9.66 -10.31 21.14
CA SER A 126 8.59 -10.15 22.15
C SER A 126 7.34 -9.47 21.57
N LYS A 127 7.54 -8.49 20.67
CA LYS A 127 6.44 -7.78 19.99
C LYS A 127 5.78 -8.68 18.94
N VAL A 128 6.57 -9.44 18.17
CA VAL A 128 6.06 -10.44 17.21
C VAL A 128 5.22 -11.50 17.93
N ARG A 129 5.68 -12.05 19.07
CA ARG A 129 4.92 -13.03 19.87
C ARG A 129 3.56 -12.47 20.31
N ARG A 130 3.50 -11.20 20.74
CA ARG A 130 2.25 -10.56 21.13
C ARG A 130 1.28 -10.47 19.95
N TYR A 131 1.76 -9.96 18.80
CA TYR A 131 0.97 -9.86 17.58
C TYR A 131 0.46 -11.23 17.12
N TYR A 132 1.33 -12.21 17.01
CA TYR A 132 0.96 -13.55 16.56
C TYR A 132 -0.02 -14.23 17.52
N LYS A 133 0.14 -14.09 18.81
CA LYS A 133 -0.83 -14.60 19.78
C LYS A 133 -2.24 -14.09 19.53
N LYS A 134 -2.37 -12.79 19.19
CA LYS A 134 -3.66 -12.18 18.86
C LYS A 134 -4.16 -12.67 17.50
N LEU A 135 -3.34 -12.61 16.46
CA LEU A 135 -3.69 -13.04 15.12
C LEU A 135 -4.12 -14.51 15.09
N PHE A 136 -3.32 -15.38 15.71
CA PHE A 136 -3.60 -16.82 15.75
C PHE A 136 -4.87 -17.15 16.52
N SER A 137 -5.24 -16.37 17.52
CA SER A 137 -6.54 -16.50 18.18
C SER A 137 -7.71 -16.24 17.23
N VAL A 138 -7.57 -15.30 16.30
CA VAL A 138 -8.58 -14.96 15.29
C VAL A 138 -8.69 -16.05 14.23
N ILE A 139 -7.56 -16.55 13.71
CA ILE A 139 -7.54 -17.49 12.57
C ILE A 139 -7.75 -18.96 12.97
N ARG A 140 -7.55 -19.33 14.23
CA ARG A 140 -7.64 -20.72 14.73
C ARG A 140 -8.92 -21.45 14.33
N PRO A 141 -10.12 -20.84 14.35
CA PRO A 141 -11.35 -21.50 13.88
C PRO A 141 -11.33 -21.87 12.39
N TYR A 142 -10.52 -21.16 11.61
CA TYR A 142 -10.46 -21.30 10.14
C TYR A 142 -9.34 -22.21 9.66
N LEU A 143 -8.53 -22.80 10.57
CA LEU A 143 -7.53 -23.79 10.20
C LEU A 143 -8.18 -25.05 9.63
N GLY A 144 -7.56 -25.63 8.61
CA GLY A 144 -8.06 -26.83 7.94
C GLY A 144 -8.21 -28.02 8.86
N CYS A 145 -7.34 -28.19 9.86
CA CYS A 145 -7.47 -29.22 10.91
C CYS A 145 -8.75 -29.07 11.74
N ASN A 146 -9.28 -27.85 11.87
CA ASN A 146 -10.54 -27.54 12.55
C ASN A 146 -11.75 -27.54 11.59
N GLY A 147 -11.56 -27.96 10.33
CA GLY A 147 -12.61 -27.95 9.29
C GLY A 147 -12.72 -26.65 8.51
N GLY A 148 -11.85 -25.66 8.77
CA GLY A 148 -11.79 -24.39 8.07
C GLY A 148 -11.08 -24.46 6.72
N CYS A 149 -10.80 -23.30 6.13
CA CYS A 149 -10.27 -23.15 4.78
C CYS A 149 -8.75 -22.95 4.73
N ILE A 150 -8.08 -22.57 5.82
CA ILE A 150 -6.61 -22.34 5.82
C ILE A 150 -5.89 -23.68 5.77
N ILE A 151 -5.20 -23.94 4.65
CA ILE A 151 -4.50 -25.20 4.38
C ILE A 151 -2.98 -25.09 4.49
N ALA A 152 -2.43 -23.89 4.35
CA ALA A 152 -1.00 -23.63 4.49
C ALA A 152 -0.74 -22.22 5.04
N MET A 153 0.38 -22.06 5.76
CA MET A 153 0.85 -20.76 6.25
C MET A 153 2.33 -20.58 5.98
N GLN A 154 2.70 -19.37 5.59
CA GLN A 154 4.10 -18.98 5.39
C GLN A 154 4.73 -18.56 6.73
N VAL A 155 6.01 -18.88 6.90
CA VAL A 155 6.87 -18.42 7.99
C VAL A 155 7.76 -17.33 7.44
N GLU A 156 7.64 -16.11 7.96
CA GLU A 156 8.35 -14.91 7.50
C GLU A 156 8.02 -14.55 6.03
N ASN A 157 8.80 -13.71 5.34
CA ASN A 157 8.67 -13.43 3.92
C ASN A 157 10.01 -13.01 3.30
N GLU A 158 10.47 -13.75 2.27
CA GLU A 158 11.67 -13.45 1.49
C GLU A 158 12.89 -13.13 2.36
N TYR A 159 13.02 -13.84 3.48
CA TYR A 159 14.06 -13.55 4.46
C TYR A 159 15.46 -13.65 3.86
N GLY A 160 15.67 -14.58 2.93
CA GLY A 160 16.95 -14.78 2.27
C GLY A 160 17.42 -13.62 1.39
N SER A 161 16.54 -12.68 1.06
CA SER A 161 16.90 -11.42 0.39
C SER A 161 17.27 -10.29 1.37
N TYR A 162 17.00 -10.50 2.67
CA TYR A 162 17.20 -9.50 3.72
C TYR A 162 18.37 -9.86 4.66
N GLY A 163 18.46 -11.10 5.09
CA GLY A 163 19.41 -11.54 6.09
C GLY A 163 19.75 -13.03 6.03
N ASP A 164 20.62 -13.46 6.95
CA ASP A 164 21.08 -14.84 7.09
C ASP A 164 21.05 -15.34 8.54
N ASP A 165 20.24 -14.73 9.40
CA ASP A 165 20.10 -15.13 10.80
C ASP A 165 19.15 -16.32 10.93
N HIS A 166 19.71 -17.52 10.83
CA HIS A 166 18.94 -18.77 11.01
C HIS A 166 18.34 -18.92 12.41
N THR A 167 18.90 -18.27 13.44
CA THR A 167 18.33 -18.26 14.78
C THR A 167 16.99 -17.53 14.79
N TYR A 168 16.95 -16.36 14.15
CA TYR A 168 15.71 -15.62 13.98
C TYR A 168 14.62 -16.42 13.26
N MET A 169 14.97 -17.06 12.13
CA MET A 169 14.01 -17.89 11.40
C MET A 169 13.46 -19.05 12.26
N GLN A 170 14.33 -19.65 13.09
CA GLN A 170 13.92 -20.70 14.04
C GLN A 170 13.04 -20.12 15.17
N ASP A 171 13.32 -18.91 15.66
CA ASP A 171 12.49 -18.24 16.67
C ASP A 171 11.08 -17.98 16.13
N ILE A 172 10.98 -17.49 14.89
CA ILE A 172 9.67 -17.28 14.25
C ILE A 172 8.92 -18.62 14.14
N LEU A 173 9.57 -19.69 13.66
CA LEU A 173 8.95 -21.02 13.59
C LEU A 173 8.49 -21.50 14.97
N SER A 174 9.30 -21.30 16.02
CA SER A 174 8.97 -21.71 17.37
C SER A 174 7.67 -21.10 17.89
N ILE A 175 7.33 -19.88 17.48
CA ILE A 175 6.06 -19.26 17.86
C ILE A 175 4.87 -20.00 17.26
N TYR A 176 4.96 -20.49 16.02
CA TYR A 176 3.92 -21.33 15.40
C TYR A 176 3.77 -22.67 16.14
N GLU A 177 4.89 -23.28 16.54
CA GLU A 177 4.92 -24.54 17.27
C GLU A 177 4.33 -24.39 18.69
N GLU A 178 4.69 -23.34 19.43
CA GLU A 178 4.14 -23.00 20.75
C GLU A 178 2.61 -22.84 20.72
N GLU A 179 2.08 -22.26 19.64
CA GLU A 179 0.65 -22.07 19.43
C GLU A 179 -0.07 -23.33 18.92
N ASN A 180 0.66 -24.42 18.65
CA ASN A 180 0.13 -25.71 18.17
C ASN A 180 -0.77 -25.55 16.95
N LEU A 181 -0.31 -24.86 15.93
CA LEU A 181 -1.04 -24.67 14.67
C LEU A 181 -0.78 -25.87 13.75
N ASP A 182 -1.75 -26.81 13.68
CA ASP A 182 -1.67 -27.95 12.76
C ASP A 182 -2.05 -27.51 11.33
N CYS A 183 -1.06 -26.98 10.61
CA CYS A 183 -1.16 -26.51 9.24
C CYS A 183 0.17 -26.77 8.52
N LEU A 184 0.14 -26.91 7.19
CA LEU A 184 1.38 -26.98 6.41
C LEU A 184 2.11 -25.64 6.50
N LEU A 185 3.34 -25.67 7.00
CA LEU A 185 4.21 -24.47 7.04
C LEU A 185 5.22 -24.50 5.89
N PHE A 186 5.55 -23.32 5.36
CA PHE A 186 6.52 -23.16 4.29
C PHE A 186 7.24 -21.83 4.40
N THR A 187 8.40 -21.71 3.73
CA THR A 187 9.12 -20.45 3.47
C THR A 187 9.08 -20.13 1.97
N SER A 188 9.27 -18.88 1.61
CA SER A 188 9.29 -18.45 0.22
C SER A 188 10.36 -17.39 0.01
N ASP A 189 11.26 -17.62 -0.94
CA ASP A 189 12.42 -16.79 -1.23
C ASP A 189 12.67 -16.67 -2.74
N GLY A 190 13.56 -15.75 -3.15
CA GLY A 190 14.05 -15.72 -4.50
C GLY A 190 14.80 -17.02 -4.87
N PRO A 191 14.83 -17.45 -6.15
CA PRO A 191 15.38 -18.72 -6.57
C PRO A 191 16.92 -18.76 -6.64
N GLN A 192 17.61 -17.81 -6.01
CA GLN A 192 19.07 -17.81 -5.91
C GLN A 192 19.52 -18.69 -4.74
N TYR A 193 20.66 -19.41 -4.93
CA TYR A 193 21.14 -20.35 -3.92
C TYR A 193 21.39 -19.70 -2.54
N PHE A 194 21.93 -18.49 -2.51
CA PHE A 194 22.18 -17.77 -1.25
C PHE A 194 20.88 -17.37 -0.56
N MET A 195 19.83 -16.95 -1.32
CA MET A 195 18.54 -16.61 -0.74
C MET A 195 17.83 -17.83 -0.16
N LEU A 196 17.81 -18.94 -0.91
CA LEU A 196 17.26 -20.20 -0.41
C LEU A 196 18.01 -20.70 0.81
N ASN A 197 19.35 -20.58 0.84
CA ASN A 197 20.14 -21.01 1.99
C ASN A 197 19.84 -20.18 3.24
N SER A 198 19.63 -18.89 3.10
CA SER A 198 19.44 -17.98 4.22
C SER A 198 17.97 -17.89 4.68
N GLY A 199 17.00 -18.02 3.77
CA GLY A 199 15.58 -17.86 4.07
C GLY A 199 14.83 -19.15 4.38
N THR A 200 15.36 -20.33 4.02
CA THR A 200 14.63 -21.57 4.24
C THR A 200 14.94 -22.24 5.57
N LEU A 201 13.98 -23.02 6.04
CA LEU A 201 14.14 -23.88 7.21
C LEU A 201 14.19 -25.36 6.77
N PRO A 202 15.07 -26.21 7.35
CA PRO A 202 15.33 -27.57 6.85
C PRO A 202 14.09 -28.46 6.72
N ASN A 203 13.18 -28.37 7.67
CA ASN A 203 12.01 -29.26 7.78
C ASN A 203 10.73 -28.69 7.16
N LEU A 204 10.77 -27.46 6.60
CA LEU A 204 9.62 -26.84 5.96
C LEU A 204 9.67 -27.00 4.45
N LEU A 205 8.53 -26.91 3.79
CA LEU A 205 8.45 -26.75 2.34
C LEU A 205 9.11 -25.42 1.95
N SER A 206 9.93 -25.42 0.89
CA SER A 206 10.56 -24.22 0.35
C SER A 206 9.87 -23.84 -0.96
N ALA A 207 9.23 -22.71 -1.01
CA ALA A 207 8.68 -22.11 -2.22
C ALA A 207 9.65 -21.09 -2.83
N VAL A 208 9.41 -20.69 -4.08
CA VAL A 208 10.21 -19.68 -4.79
C VAL A 208 9.34 -18.63 -5.43
N ASN A 209 9.89 -17.39 -5.57
CA ASN A 209 9.23 -16.24 -6.15
C ASN A 209 9.95 -15.79 -7.41
N PHE A 210 9.26 -15.69 -8.54
CA PHE A 210 9.82 -15.22 -9.81
C PHE A 210 8.72 -14.88 -10.84
N GLY A 211 9.09 -14.04 -11.84
CA GLY A 211 8.15 -13.67 -12.92
C GLY A 211 8.40 -14.39 -14.26
N SER A 212 9.55 -15.05 -14.45
CA SER A 212 9.93 -15.66 -15.74
C SER A 212 10.92 -16.81 -15.54
N ASN A 213 11.34 -17.49 -16.64
CA ASN A 213 12.34 -18.55 -16.66
C ASN A 213 12.07 -19.71 -15.67
N PRO A 214 10.88 -20.33 -15.66
CA PRO A 214 10.50 -21.33 -14.67
C PRO A 214 11.42 -22.56 -14.68
N LYS A 215 11.95 -22.97 -15.85
CA LYS A 215 12.87 -24.12 -15.93
C LYS A 215 14.11 -23.93 -15.09
N ASP A 216 14.76 -22.78 -15.24
CA ASP A 216 16.01 -22.50 -14.55
C ASP A 216 15.78 -22.31 -13.04
N ASN A 217 14.72 -21.58 -12.69
CA ASN A 217 14.37 -21.30 -11.30
C ASN A 217 13.96 -22.57 -10.54
N PHE A 218 13.15 -23.43 -11.15
CA PHE A 218 12.81 -24.71 -10.51
C PHE A 218 13.97 -25.71 -10.54
N ALA A 219 14.88 -25.65 -11.51
CA ALA A 219 16.09 -26.45 -11.46
C ALA A 219 16.99 -26.07 -10.28
N LEU A 220 17.10 -24.78 -9.96
CA LEU A 220 17.80 -24.31 -8.76
C LEU A 220 17.14 -24.81 -7.48
N LEU A 221 15.81 -24.70 -7.37
CA LEU A 221 15.07 -25.22 -6.22
C LEU A 221 15.27 -26.73 -6.04
N ARG A 222 15.17 -27.52 -7.11
CA ARG A 222 15.40 -28.99 -7.07
C ARG A 222 16.83 -29.35 -6.68
N LYS A 223 17.80 -28.55 -7.12
CA LYS A 223 19.21 -28.75 -6.71
C LYS A 223 19.41 -28.43 -5.22
N PHE A 224 18.68 -27.44 -4.70
CA PHE A 224 18.72 -27.08 -3.28
C PHE A 224 17.97 -28.10 -2.41
N LYS A 225 16.73 -28.48 -2.82
CA LYS A 225 15.86 -29.41 -2.08
C LYS A 225 15.05 -30.26 -3.07
N SER A 226 15.49 -31.50 -3.28
CA SER A 226 14.96 -32.38 -4.34
C SER A 226 13.66 -33.10 -4.00
N ASP A 227 13.42 -33.37 -2.70
CA ASP A 227 12.31 -34.21 -2.22
C ASP A 227 11.12 -33.36 -1.72
N GLN A 228 10.59 -32.55 -2.61
CA GLN A 228 9.41 -31.72 -2.35
C GLN A 228 8.70 -31.33 -3.66
N PRO A 229 7.40 -30.92 -3.60
CA PRO A 229 6.70 -30.35 -4.74
C PRO A 229 7.35 -29.04 -5.22
N LEU A 230 7.22 -28.75 -6.53
CA LEU A 230 7.52 -27.44 -7.05
C LEU A 230 6.39 -26.48 -6.69
N PHE A 231 6.74 -25.36 -6.07
CA PHE A 231 5.79 -24.32 -5.72
C PHE A 231 6.38 -22.92 -5.97
N CYS A 232 5.74 -22.19 -6.89
CA CYS A 232 5.96 -20.77 -7.08
C CYS A 232 4.92 -20.00 -6.25
N CYS A 233 5.35 -19.45 -5.12
CA CYS A 233 4.45 -18.74 -4.19
C CYS A 233 4.15 -17.32 -4.65
N GLU A 234 5.02 -16.71 -5.44
CA GLU A 234 4.75 -15.45 -6.12
C GLU A 234 5.16 -15.56 -7.58
N PHE A 235 4.20 -15.83 -8.45
CA PHE A 235 4.39 -15.63 -9.87
C PHE A 235 4.06 -14.17 -10.22
N TRP A 236 5.09 -13.35 -10.40
CA TRP A 236 4.95 -11.94 -10.73
C TRP A 236 4.44 -11.76 -12.15
N ASN A 237 3.13 -11.65 -12.27
CA ASN A 237 2.42 -11.58 -13.55
C ASN A 237 2.21 -10.15 -14.07
N GLY A 238 2.65 -9.16 -13.33
CA GLY A 238 2.68 -7.73 -13.58
C GLY A 238 3.73 -7.07 -12.71
N TRP A 239 3.60 -5.77 -12.45
CA TRP A 239 4.45 -5.03 -11.52
C TRP A 239 3.73 -3.80 -10.97
N PHE A 240 4.22 -3.26 -9.86
CA PHE A 240 3.73 -2.04 -9.23
C PHE A 240 4.45 -0.80 -9.79
N ASP A 241 3.87 0.39 -9.54
CA ASP A 241 4.41 1.66 -10.01
C ASP A 241 4.88 2.55 -8.85
N HIS A 242 5.93 3.33 -9.10
CA HIS A 242 6.32 4.47 -8.26
C HIS A 242 5.90 5.80 -8.91
N TRP A 243 5.81 6.86 -8.10
CA TRP A 243 5.77 8.21 -8.64
C TRP A 243 7.03 8.46 -9.49
N TYR A 244 6.88 9.20 -10.60
CA TYR A 244 7.93 9.52 -11.59
C TYR A 244 8.36 8.36 -12.49
N GLU A 245 7.59 7.31 -12.58
CA GLU A 245 7.78 6.18 -13.51
C GLU A 245 6.70 6.11 -14.58
N GLU A 246 6.89 5.25 -15.57
CA GLU A 246 5.84 4.85 -16.51
C GLU A 246 5.06 3.68 -15.93
N HIS A 247 3.78 3.58 -16.28
CA HIS A 247 2.92 2.47 -15.86
C HIS A 247 3.44 1.13 -16.40
N HIS A 248 3.64 0.16 -15.51
CA HIS A 248 4.15 -1.17 -15.87
C HIS A 248 3.06 -2.04 -16.48
N VAL A 249 3.33 -2.59 -17.66
CA VAL A 249 2.41 -3.48 -18.39
C VAL A 249 3.14 -4.75 -18.80
N ARG A 250 2.54 -5.91 -18.51
CA ARG A 250 2.98 -7.22 -18.98
C ARG A 250 1.91 -7.88 -19.86
N GLY A 251 2.31 -8.41 -21.01
CA GLY A 251 1.40 -9.01 -21.98
C GLY A 251 0.60 -10.20 -21.43
N ALA A 252 -0.67 -10.28 -21.79
CA ALA A 252 -1.58 -11.35 -21.36
C ALA A 252 -1.11 -12.74 -21.84
N ASP A 253 -0.73 -12.85 -23.12
CA ASP A 253 -0.28 -14.12 -23.72
C ASP A 253 1.06 -14.58 -23.15
N ASP A 254 2.00 -13.64 -22.89
CA ASP A 254 3.27 -13.94 -22.21
C ASP A 254 3.04 -14.51 -20.82
N THR A 255 2.18 -13.85 -20.03
CA THR A 255 1.82 -14.32 -18.70
C THR A 255 1.21 -15.73 -18.72
N ALA A 256 0.26 -15.97 -19.64
CA ALA A 256 -0.40 -17.28 -19.78
C ALA A 256 0.59 -18.37 -20.21
N ALA A 257 1.53 -18.06 -21.11
CA ALA A 257 2.53 -19.02 -21.58
C ALA A 257 3.48 -19.44 -20.45
N VAL A 258 3.96 -18.51 -19.63
CA VAL A 258 4.82 -18.83 -18.48
C VAL A 258 4.04 -19.65 -17.43
N LEU A 259 2.76 -19.34 -17.19
CA LEU A 259 1.91 -20.14 -16.31
C LEU A 259 1.76 -21.58 -16.83
N GLU A 260 1.47 -21.77 -18.12
CA GLU A 260 1.35 -23.10 -18.73
C GLU A 260 2.66 -23.90 -18.61
N GLU A 261 3.81 -23.25 -18.85
CA GLU A 261 5.10 -23.89 -18.69
C GLU A 261 5.33 -24.40 -17.25
N MET A 262 4.98 -23.60 -16.21
CA MET A 262 5.04 -24.04 -14.81
C MET A 262 4.10 -25.22 -14.54
N LEU A 263 2.87 -25.17 -15.03
CA LEU A 263 1.88 -26.24 -14.85
C LEU A 263 2.32 -27.55 -15.54
N ASP A 264 2.89 -27.47 -16.74
CA ASP A 264 3.42 -28.64 -17.49
C ASP A 264 4.65 -29.27 -16.79
N MET A 265 5.39 -28.48 -15.99
CA MET A 265 6.46 -28.99 -15.11
C MET A 265 5.94 -29.65 -13.84
N GLY A 266 4.64 -29.66 -13.61
CA GLY A 266 4.01 -30.20 -12.41
C GLY A 266 4.05 -29.26 -11.20
N ALA A 267 4.26 -27.96 -11.39
CA ALA A 267 4.32 -27.00 -10.31
C ALA A 267 2.91 -26.60 -9.80
N SER A 268 2.84 -26.29 -8.51
CA SER A 268 1.77 -25.45 -7.95
C SER A 268 2.16 -23.99 -8.09
N VAL A 269 1.19 -23.11 -8.28
CA VAL A 269 1.44 -21.69 -8.59
C VAL A 269 0.45 -20.80 -7.86
N ASN A 270 0.96 -19.69 -7.33
CA ASN A 270 0.18 -18.57 -6.84
C ASN A 270 0.46 -17.32 -7.70
N LEU A 271 -0.58 -16.74 -8.30
CA LEU A 271 -0.44 -15.48 -9.04
C LEU A 271 -0.28 -14.32 -8.07
N TYR A 272 0.80 -13.63 -8.16
CA TYR A 272 1.03 -12.38 -7.44
C TYR A 272 1.07 -11.21 -8.44
N MET A 273 0.02 -10.43 -8.55
CA MET A 273 -1.29 -10.45 -7.91
C MET A 273 -2.34 -11.08 -8.83
N PHE A 274 -3.41 -11.66 -8.25
CA PHE A 274 -4.63 -11.92 -9.02
C PHE A 274 -5.52 -10.67 -9.07
N HIS A 275 -5.58 -9.94 -7.96
CA HIS A 275 -6.20 -8.63 -7.82
C HIS A 275 -5.37 -7.78 -6.87
N GLY A 276 -4.82 -6.70 -7.37
CA GLY A 276 -3.94 -5.84 -6.58
C GLY A 276 -4.72 -4.96 -5.59
N GLY A 277 -5.74 -4.26 -6.07
CA GLY A 277 -6.53 -3.32 -5.26
C GLY A 277 -5.88 -1.95 -5.10
N THR A 278 -6.13 -1.30 -3.97
CA THR A 278 -5.76 0.10 -3.72
C THR A 278 -5.00 0.25 -2.40
N ASN A 279 -3.91 0.99 -2.39
CA ASN A 279 -3.23 1.47 -1.18
C ASN A 279 -4.03 2.66 -0.60
N PHE A 280 -5.18 2.39 0.03
CA PHE A 280 -6.03 3.44 0.56
C PHE A 280 -5.30 4.31 1.59
N GLY A 281 -5.58 5.60 1.54
CA GLY A 281 -5.01 6.57 2.47
C GLY A 281 -3.51 6.80 2.27
N PHE A 282 -2.71 6.40 3.24
CA PHE A 282 -1.27 6.59 3.29
C PHE A 282 -0.50 5.26 3.39
N THR A 283 -1.14 4.15 3.01
CA THR A 283 -0.64 2.81 3.31
C THR A 283 0.40 2.27 2.33
N ASN A 284 0.64 2.98 1.22
CA ASN A 284 1.71 2.63 0.29
C ASN A 284 3.08 2.69 0.96
N GLY A 285 3.96 1.78 0.58
CA GLY A 285 5.37 1.81 0.96
C GLY A 285 6.24 2.57 -0.04
N ALA A 286 7.54 2.33 0.04
CA ALA A 286 8.54 2.84 -0.88
C ALA A 286 9.68 1.84 -1.08
N ASN A 287 10.37 1.93 -2.22
CA ASN A 287 11.63 1.22 -2.46
C ASN A 287 12.82 2.18 -2.33
N PHE A 288 14.00 1.62 -2.19
CA PHE A 288 15.25 2.37 -2.18
C PHE A 288 16.31 1.62 -2.98
N ASN A 289 16.48 2.03 -4.24
CA ASN A 289 17.53 1.55 -5.14
C ASN A 289 18.43 2.74 -5.49
N ASP A 290 19.35 3.09 -4.60
CA ASP A 290 20.16 4.32 -4.62
C ASP A 290 19.35 5.62 -4.43
N VAL A 291 18.10 5.66 -4.87
CA VAL A 291 17.15 6.76 -4.70
C VAL A 291 15.88 6.26 -4.00
N TYR A 292 15.24 7.14 -3.25
CA TYR A 292 13.95 6.87 -2.63
C TYR A 292 12.83 6.93 -3.68
N GLN A 293 12.02 5.86 -3.74
CA GLN A 293 10.97 5.67 -4.76
C GLN A 293 9.64 5.30 -4.06
N PRO A 294 8.77 6.28 -3.77
CA PRO A 294 7.47 6.00 -3.14
C PRO A 294 6.47 5.43 -4.14
N THR A 295 5.76 4.37 -3.72
CA THR A 295 4.74 3.69 -4.53
C THR A 295 3.50 4.57 -4.68
N VAL A 296 2.81 4.47 -5.82
CA VAL A 296 1.56 5.18 -6.07
C VAL A 296 0.39 4.62 -5.27
N THR A 297 -0.76 5.30 -5.28
CA THR A 297 -1.97 4.86 -4.58
C THR A 297 -2.60 3.62 -5.20
N SER A 298 -2.67 3.53 -6.54
CA SER A 298 -3.16 2.32 -7.20
C SER A 298 -2.18 1.16 -7.02
N TYR A 299 -2.69 0.00 -6.64
CA TYR A 299 -1.93 -1.25 -6.70
C TYR A 299 -2.49 -2.15 -7.79
N ASP A 300 -2.83 -1.56 -8.96
CA ASP A 300 -3.39 -2.28 -10.11
C ASP A 300 -2.52 -3.46 -10.51
N TYR A 301 -1.19 -3.30 -10.45
CA TYR A 301 -0.19 -4.34 -10.71
C TYR A 301 -0.26 -4.93 -12.13
N ASN A 302 -1.12 -4.38 -12.99
CA ASN A 302 -1.46 -4.95 -14.29
C ASN A 302 -1.87 -6.43 -14.16
N CYS A 303 -2.68 -6.76 -13.17
CA CYS A 303 -3.08 -8.14 -12.86
C CYS A 303 -4.36 -8.60 -13.59
N PRO A 304 -4.80 -9.88 -13.42
CA PRO A 304 -5.97 -10.43 -14.08
C PRO A 304 -7.27 -9.67 -13.83
N LEU A 305 -7.48 -9.15 -12.63
CA LEU A 305 -8.56 -8.22 -12.35
C LEU A 305 -7.98 -6.82 -12.19
N SER A 306 -8.56 -5.83 -12.89
CA SER A 306 -8.18 -4.42 -12.70
C SER A 306 -8.39 -3.96 -11.25
N GLU A 307 -7.90 -2.78 -10.89
CA GLU A 307 -8.10 -2.18 -9.55
C GLU A 307 -9.58 -2.13 -9.13
N SER A 308 -10.48 -1.88 -10.08
CA SER A 308 -11.94 -1.92 -9.86
C SER A 308 -12.54 -3.33 -9.90
N GLY A 309 -11.75 -4.35 -10.21
CA GLY A 309 -12.18 -5.75 -10.30
C GLY A 309 -12.80 -6.15 -11.63
N ASP A 310 -12.59 -5.38 -12.70
CA ASP A 310 -13.02 -5.79 -14.03
C ASP A 310 -12.14 -6.91 -14.59
N ILE A 311 -12.75 -7.75 -15.40
CA ILE A 311 -12.05 -8.82 -16.10
C ILE A 311 -11.19 -8.22 -17.21
N THR A 312 -9.88 -8.47 -17.16
CA THR A 312 -8.90 -7.99 -18.15
C THR A 312 -8.65 -9.05 -19.23
N PRO A 313 -7.99 -8.69 -20.35
CA PRO A 313 -7.51 -9.67 -21.32
C PRO A 313 -6.59 -10.73 -20.69
N LYS A 314 -5.82 -10.36 -19.67
CA LYS A 314 -4.93 -11.27 -18.93
C LYS A 314 -5.72 -12.32 -18.15
N TYR A 315 -6.82 -11.94 -17.51
CA TYR A 315 -7.74 -12.89 -16.88
C TYR A 315 -8.21 -13.95 -17.87
N LEU A 316 -8.68 -13.54 -19.06
CA LEU A 316 -9.20 -14.46 -20.07
C LEU A 316 -8.12 -15.41 -20.62
N ALA A 317 -6.89 -14.92 -20.81
CA ALA A 317 -5.76 -15.74 -21.25
C ALA A 317 -5.39 -16.80 -20.19
N ILE A 318 -5.29 -16.39 -18.93
CA ILE A 318 -5.02 -17.27 -17.78
C ILE A 318 -6.14 -18.29 -17.60
N GLN A 319 -7.41 -17.87 -17.67
CA GLN A 319 -8.57 -18.77 -17.56
C GLN A 319 -8.51 -19.90 -18.60
N LYS A 320 -8.16 -19.56 -19.85
CA LYS A 320 -8.00 -20.56 -20.92
C LYS A 320 -6.85 -21.54 -20.61
N ALA A 321 -5.73 -21.05 -20.10
CA ALA A 321 -4.59 -21.87 -19.72
C ALA A 321 -4.95 -22.84 -18.58
N VAL A 322 -5.59 -22.34 -17.53
CA VAL A 322 -6.04 -23.12 -16.38
C VAL A 322 -7.10 -24.15 -16.78
N LYS A 323 -8.04 -23.79 -17.67
CA LYS A 323 -9.03 -24.74 -18.19
C LYS A 323 -8.36 -25.91 -18.89
N ARG A 324 -7.42 -25.65 -19.82
CA ARG A 324 -6.65 -26.71 -20.54
C ARG A 324 -5.88 -27.60 -19.56
N PHE A 325 -5.34 -27.03 -18.48
CA PHE A 325 -4.67 -27.82 -17.44
C PHE A 325 -5.63 -28.80 -16.75
N TRP A 326 -6.80 -28.34 -16.27
CA TRP A 326 -7.77 -29.20 -15.57
C TRP A 326 -8.37 -30.27 -16.48
N GLU A 327 -8.58 -30.00 -17.77
CA GLU A 327 -9.04 -30.99 -18.76
C GLU A 327 -8.01 -32.14 -18.90
N ARG A 328 -6.71 -31.87 -18.78
CA ARG A 328 -5.63 -32.86 -18.84
C ARG A 328 -5.38 -33.57 -17.50
N HIS A 329 -5.79 -32.99 -16.39
CA HIS A 329 -5.50 -33.49 -15.03
C HIS A 329 -6.75 -33.58 -14.15
N PRO A 330 -7.81 -34.33 -14.57
CA PRO A 330 -9.09 -34.34 -13.85
C PRO A 330 -9.00 -34.94 -12.41
N GLY A 331 -7.94 -35.72 -12.11
CA GLY A 331 -7.70 -36.31 -10.81
C GLY A 331 -7.05 -35.39 -9.77
N GLU A 332 -6.61 -34.19 -10.16
CA GLU A 332 -5.90 -33.25 -9.28
C GLU A 332 -6.76 -32.05 -8.83
N VAL A 333 -8.05 -32.04 -9.17
CA VAL A 333 -8.97 -30.90 -8.91
C VAL A 333 -9.24 -30.68 -7.41
N GLY A 334 -8.99 -31.69 -6.57
CA GLY A 334 -9.33 -31.68 -5.16
C GLY A 334 -10.81 -32.02 -4.87
N PRO A 335 -11.22 -32.10 -3.60
CA PRO A 335 -12.48 -32.74 -3.19
C PRO A 335 -13.76 -31.93 -3.42
N SER A 336 -13.71 -30.74 -4.02
CA SER A 336 -14.88 -29.86 -4.16
C SER A 336 -15.68 -30.14 -5.44
N ALA A 337 -16.81 -30.83 -5.33
CA ALA A 337 -17.76 -31.02 -6.42
C ALA A 337 -18.23 -29.67 -7.03
N SER A 338 -18.38 -28.63 -6.20
CA SER A 338 -18.76 -27.28 -6.64
C SER A 338 -17.69 -26.59 -7.52
N PHE A 339 -16.45 -27.09 -7.47
CA PHE A 339 -15.37 -26.59 -8.30
C PHE A 339 -15.39 -27.21 -9.71
N ALA A 340 -15.73 -28.51 -9.83
CA ALA A 340 -15.92 -29.16 -11.13
C ALA A 340 -17.08 -28.52 -11.91
N ASP A 341 -18.14 -28.11 -11.22
CA ASP A 341 -19.26 -27.38 -11.82
C ASP A 341 -18.82 -25.97 -12.28
N ALA A 342 -17.97 -25.29 -11.53
CA ALA A 342 -17.41 -24.00 -11.92
C ALA A 342 -16.52 -24.12 -13.16
N ILE A 343 -15.66 -25.15 -13.25
CA ILE A 343 -14.82 -25.41 -14.43
C ILE A 343 -15.70 -25.77 -15.64
N SER A 344 -16.74 -26.58 -15.49
CA SER A 344 -17.65 -26.93 -16.59
C SER A 344 -18.45 -25.73 -17.10
N SER A 345 -18.69 -24.74 -16.27
CA SER A 345 -19.32 -23.46 -16.64
C SER A 345 -18.35 -22.45 -17.28
N ILE A 346 -17.02 -22.69 -17.17
CA ILE A 346 -16.00 -21.90 -17.86
C ILE A 346 -16.08 -22.24 -19.36
N GLY A 347 -16.83 -21.50 -20.13
CA GLY A 347 -16.57 -21.66 -21.54
C GLY A 347 -17.70 -21.75 -22.51
N ASN A 348 -18.80 -21.20 -22.19
CA ASN A 348 -19.75 -20.79 -23.21
C ASN A 348 -19.93 -19.28 -23.14
N GLU A 349 -19.18 -18.61 -24.05
CA GLU A 349 -19.40 -17.24 -24.52
C GLU A 349 -19.02 -16.08 -23.57
N SER A 350 -18.28 -15.18 -24.14
CA SER A 350 -18.62 -13.85 -24.69
C SER A 350 -20.00 -13.26 -24.34
N ASP A 351 -20.59 -13.59 -23.21
CA ASP A 351 -21.37 -12.60 -22.53
C ASP A 351 -20.35 -11.53 -22.18
N SER A 352 -20.30 -10.51 -23.06
CA SER A 352 -19.64 -9.24 -22.78
C SER A 352 -19.98 -8.93 -21.34
N VAL A 353 -19.01 -9.13 -20.44
CA VAL A 353 -19.13 -8.68 -19.06
C VAL A 353 -19.33 -7.19 -19.21
N LYS A 354 -20.58 -6.75 -19.20
CA LYS A 354 -20.90 -5.32 -19.23
C LYS A 354 -20.19 -4.77 -18.04
N SER A 355 -19.19 -3.94 -18.30
CA SER A 355 -18.60 -3.13 -17.22
C SER A 355 -19.76 -2.54 -16.42
N PRO A 356 -19.77 -2.68 -15.09
CA PRO A 356 -20.85 -2.13 -14.29
C PRO A 356 -21.04 -0.66 -14.66
N SER A 357 -22.28 -0.16 -14.60
CA SER A 357 -22.52 1.26 -14.86
C SER A 357 -21.67 2.09 -13.92
N ARG A 358 -20.87 2.99 -14.46
CA ARG A 358 -19.98 3.86 -13.70
C ARG A 358 -20.45 5.29 -13.73
N LEU A 359 -20.13 6.03 -12.67
CA LEU A 359 -20.46 7.46 -12.60
C LEU A 359 -19.51 8.25 -13.50
N SER A 360 -20.10 9.19 -14.27
CA SER A 360 -19.35 10.24 -14.98
C SER A 360 -20.02 11.58 -14.67
N LYS A 361 -19.39 12.39 -13.82
CA LYS A 361 -19.94 13.65 -13.31
C LYS A 361 -18.82 14.62 -12.92
N THR A 362 -19.17 15.89 -12.75
CA THR A 362 -18.29 16.91 -12.17
C THR A 362 -18.75 17.24 -10.75
N VAL A 363 -17.80 17.30 -9.83
CA VAL A 363 -18.00 17.73 -8.45
C VAL A 363 -17.37 19.13 -8.30
N ASN A 364 -18.19 20.15 -8.09
CA ASN A 364 -17.70 21.49 -7.82
C ASN A 364 -17.35 21.63 -6.35
N LEU A 365 -16.13 22.08 -6.07
CA LEU A 365 -15.67 22.39 -4.73
C LEU A 365 -16.01 23.86 -4.45
N THR A 366 -16.85 24.10 -3.47
CA THR A 366 -17.45 25.42 -3.23
C THR A 366 -17.03 26.05 -1.91
N GLN A 367 -16.38 25.27 -1.06
CA GLN A 367 -15.88 25.70 0.25
C GLN A 367 -14.38 25.46 0.32
N ALA A 368 -13.68 26.31 1.06
CA ALA A 368 -12.25 26.21 1.26
C ALA A 368 -11.85 26.52 2.72
N ALA A 369 -10.69 26.05 3.13
CA ALA A 369 -10.09 26.36 4.42
C ALA A 369 -8.57 26.19 4.34
N TYR A 370 -7.81 27.18 4.79
CA TYR A 370 -6.35 27.05 4.87
C TYR A 370 -5.95 26.12 6.01
N LEU A 371 -5.05 25.18 5.72
CA LEU A 371 -4.63 24.16 6.69
C LEU A 371 -4.03 24.80 7.95
N PHE A 372 -3.14 25.78 7.80
CA PHE A 372 -2.46 26.42 8.94
C PHE A 372 -3.39 27.30 9.81
N ALA A 373 -4.56 27.65 9.29
CA ALA A 373 -5.60 28.36 10.04
C ALA A 373 -6.62 27.40 10.71
N GLN A 374 -6.36 26.09 10.76
CA GLN A 374 -7.30 25.09 11.30
C GLN A 374 -6.79 24.46 12.61
N PRO A 375 -6.99 25.08 13.78
CA PRO A 375 -6.53 24.52 15.06
C PRO A 375 -7.07 23.12 15.33
N SER A 376 -8.26 22.78 14.77
CA SER A 376 -8.88 21.46 14.91
C SER A 376 -8.11 20.33 14.22
N LEU A 377 -7.32 20.65 13.18
CA LEU A 377 -6.47 19.70 12.47
C LEU A 377 -5.04 19.71 13.00
N LEU A 378 -4.55 20.86 13.44
CA LEU A 378 -3.21 21.00 13.99
C LEU A 378 -3.11 20.42 15.41
N GLY A 379 -4.19 20.48 16.21
CA GLY A 379 -4.16 20.04 17.61
C GLY A 379 -3.28 20.90 18.50
N GLU A 380 -2.82 20.34 19.61
CA GLU A 380 -1.84 20.98 20.49
C GLU A 380 -0.43 20.75 19.95
N GLY A 381 0.34 21.82 19.82
CA GLY A 381 1.74 21.75 19.40
C GLY A 381 2.63 21.14 20.49
N ILE A 382 3.54 20.27 20.10
CA ILE A 382 4.57 19.71 20.98
C ILE A 382 5.84 20.53 20.81
N PHE A 383 6.36 21.08 21.90
CA PHE A 383 7.63 21.83 21.90
C PHE A 383 8.80 20.90 22.24
N ASP A 384 9.87 20.97 21.43
CA ASP A 384 11.17 20.40 21.74
C ASP A 384 12.29 21.30 21.21
N SER A 385 13.50 21.12 21.73
CA SER A 385 14.69 21.82 21.25
C SER A 385 15.07 21.38 19.83
N HIS A 386 14.80 20.14 19.45
CA HIS A 386 15.08 19.56 18.14
C HIS A 386 13.77 19.16 17.45
N PRO A 387 13.73 19.09 16.10
CA PRO A 387 12.64 18.42 15.41
C PRO A 387 12.56 16.97 15.87
N LEU A 388 11.34 16.50 16.20
CA LEU A 388 11.07 15.09 16.50
C LEU A 388 10.56 14.39 15.25
N THR A 389 10.88 13.10 15.12
CA THR A 389 10.33 12.25 14.05
C THR A 389 8.84 11.98 14.27
N MET A 390 8.13 11.54 13.22
CA MET A 390 6.70 11.21 13.34
C MET A 390 6.47 10.12 14.39
N GLU A 391 7.34 9.14 14.46
CA GLU A 391 7.26 8.04 15.43
C GLU A 391 7.33 8.54 16.86
N LEU A 392 8.26 9.46 17.17
CA LEU A 392 8.37 10.08 18.48
C LEU A 392 7.18 10.98 18.83
N LEU A 393 6.50 11.53 17.82
CA LEU A 393 5.22 12.24 17.97
C LEU A 393 4.02 11.29 18.08
N GLY A 394 4.24 9.97 18.07
CA GLY A 394 3.19 8.95 18.09
C GLY A 394 2.33 8.96 16.82
N GLN A 395 2.89 9.37 15.69
CA GLN A 395 2.21 9.46 14.40
C GLN A 395 2.79 8.45 13.41
N ASP A 396 1.91 7.71 12.76
CA ASP A 396 2.24 6.70 11.73
C ASP A 396 2.23 7.30 10.32
N PHE A 397 1.18 8.05 9.95
CA PHE A 397 0.92 8.55 8.60
C PHE A 397 0.61 10.04 8.57
N GLY A 398 0.64 10.63 7.36
CA GLY A 398 0.20 12.00 7.12
C GLY A 398 1.32 13.01 7.09
N PHE A 399 1.13 14.14 7.79
CA PHE A 399 2.04 15.29 7.74
C PHE A 399 2.43 15.75 9.14
N VAL A 400 3.61 16.34 9.27
CA VAL A 400 4.00 17.12 10.47
C VAL A 400 4.35 18.53 10.03
N LEU A 401 3.76 19.51 10.70
CA LEU A 401 4.14 20.90 10.58
C LEU A 401 5.15 21.24 11.68
N TYR A 402 6.36 21.60 11.28
CA TYR A 402 7.42 22.08 12.16
C TYR A 402 7.47 23.60 12.09
N GLN A 403 7.34 24.30 13.21
CA GLN A 403 7.39 25.75 13.27
C GLN A 403 8.42 26.26 14.26
N THR A 404 9.10 27.34 13.89
CA THR A 404 10.02 28.07 14.76
C THR A 404 10.06 29.54 14.36
N THR A 405 10.60 30.40 15.26
CA THR A 405 10.81 31.81 14.97
C THR A 405 12.29 32.07 14.73
N LEU A 406 12.61 32.65 13.58
CA LEU A 406 13.93 33.15 13.23
C LEU A 406 14.04 34.61 13.67
N THR A 407 15.19 35.02 14.27
CA THR A 407 15.43 36.39 14.71
C THR A 407 16.78 36.88 14.19
N GLY A 408 16.78 37.98 13.48
CA GLY A 408 17.97 38.63 12.95
C GLY A 408 18.77 39.45 14.00
N PRO A 409 19.98 39.92 13.65
CA PRO A 409 20.48 39.95 12.27
C PRO A 409 21.29 38.72 11.90
N PHE A 410 21.13 38.25 10.69
CA PHE A 410 22.06 37.32 10.01
C PHE A 410 22.01 37.54 8.48
N GLU A 411 23.14 37.33 7.83
CA GLU A 411 23.25 37.44 6.38
C GLU A 411 22.43 36.36 5.68
N THR A 412 22.18 36.54 4.40
CA THR A 412 21.45 35.56 3.59
C THR A 412 22.25 34.27 3.45
N LEU A 413 21.74 33.19 4.03
CA LEU A 413 22.37 31.87 4.14
C LEU A 413 21.42 30.77 3.65
N PRO A 414 21.94 29.66 3.13
CA PRO A 414 21.11 28.53 2.70
C PRO A 414 20.45 27.82 3.90
N LEU A 415 19.17 27.46 3.74
CA LEU A 415 18.45 26.58 4.65
C LEU A 415 18.60 25.14 4.19
N THR A 416 19.06 24.27 5.10
CA THR A 416 19.24 22.84 4.84
C THR A 416 18.43 22.04 5.84
N ILE A 417 17.70 21.04 5.37
CA ILE A 417 17.00 20.05 6.20
C ILE A 417 17.81 18.76 6.15
N ASP A 418 18.50 18.45 7.25
CA ASP A 418 19.29 17.24 7.36
C ASP A 418 18.39 16.05 7.71
N GLY A 419 18.37 15.03 6.87
CA GLY A 419 17.48 13.87 7.04
C GLY A 419 16.02 14.21 6.77
N LEU A 420 15.73 14.86 5.64
CA LEU A 420 14.34 15.04 5.18
C LEU A 420 13.74 13.69 4.76
N HIS A 421 12.69 13.27 5.44
CA HIS A 421 11.90 12.07 5.15
C HIS A 421 10.39 12.40 5.14
N ASP A 422 9.70 12.71 3.99
CA ASP A 422 10.25 12.53 2.64
C ASP A 422 10.14 13.82 1.80
N ARG A 423 9.08 14.63 1.96
CA ARG A 423 8.81 15.83 1.17
C ARG A 423 8.46 17.01 2.06
N ALA A 424 9.15 18.12 1.87
CA ALA A 424 8.96 19.36 2.64
C ALA A 424 8.47 20.50 1.76
N LEU A 425 7.44 21.21 2.25
CA LEU A 425 7.08 22.54 1.79
C LEU A 425 7.56 23.54 2.84
N ILE A 426 8.35 24.54 2.42
CA ILE A 426 9.04 25.47 3.29
C ILE A 426 8.43 26.85 3.15
N TYR A 427 7.99 27.44 4.25
CA TYR A 427 7.32 28.74 4.30
C TYR A 427 8.07 29.71 5.19
N LEU A 428 8.14 30.97 4.79
CA LEU A 428 8.56 32.11 5.62
C LEU A 428 7.36 33.07 5.72
N ASP A 429 6.87 33.30 6.95
CA ASP A 429 5.66 34.10 7.22
C ASP A 429 4.48 33.71 6.30
N ASP A 430 4.18 32.39 6.28
CA ASP A 430 3.14 31.75 5.46
C ASP A 430 3.32 31.81 3.93
N LYS A 431 4.43 32.39 3.44
CA LYS A 431 4.76 32.39 2.03
C LYS A 431 5.62 31.18 1.68
N LEU A 432 5.18 30.37 0.70
CA LEU A 432 5.97 29.26 0.16
C LEU A 432 7.26 29.78 -0.50
N VAL A 433 8.40 29.30 -0.05
CA VAL A 433 9.73 29.72 -0.54
C VAL A 433 10.53 28.57 -1.17
N GLY A 434 10.08 27.33 -1.02
CA GLY A 434 10.71 26.20 -1.68
C GLY A 434 10.08 24.85 -1.31
N ILE A 435 10.35 23.87 -2.16
CA ILE A 435 9.92 22.48 -2.01
C ILE A 435 11.15 21.58 -2.14
N LYS A 436 11.30 20.64 -1.22
CA LYS A 436 12.37 19.64 -1.25
C LYS A 436 11.81 18.23 -1.14
N GLU A 437 12.39 17.31 -1.89
CA GLU A 437 11.99 15.90 -1.90
C GLU A 437 13.18 14.94 -1.74
N ARG A 438 13.00 13.91 -0.96
CA ARG A 438 13.96 12.80 -0.82
C ARG A 438 14.17 12.02 -2.13
N THR A 439 13.22 12.11 -3.07
CA THR A 439 13.35 11.54 -4.43
C THR A 439 14.43 12.22 -5.27
N GLY A 440 14.85 13.42 -4.89
CA GLY A 440 15.76 14.26 -5.68
C GLY A 440 15.10 14.96 -6.88
N GLN A 441 13.79 14.77 -7.11
CA GLN A 441 13.06 15.41 -8.23
C GLN A 441 12.79 16.89 -7.99
N ARG A 442 12.67 17.29 -6.72
CA ARG A 442 12.53 18.68 -6.28
C ARG A 442 13.55 18.96 -5.17
N ASP A 443 14.40 19.96 -5.37
CA ASP A 443 15.39 20.41 -4.40
C ASP A 443 15.63 21.92 -4.57
N ASP A 444 14.59 22.71 -4.28
CA ASP A 444 14.65 24.16 -4.42
C ASP A 444 15.67 24.74 -3.44
N GLU A 445 16.52 25.64 -3.91
CA GLU A 445 17.46 26.36 -3.04
C GLU A 445 16.69 27.41 -2.22
N VAL A 446 16.67 27.27 -0.92
CA VAL A 446 16.00 28.19 0.00
C VAL A 446 17.06 29.02 0.73
N MET A 447 17.03 30.33 0.52
CA MET A 447 17.93 31.30 1.13
C MET A 447 17.18 32.13 2.16
N VAL A 448 17.74 32.30 3.35
CA VAL A 448 17.13 33.05 4.47
C VAL A 448 18.12 34.07 5.00
N GLY A 449 17.67 35.30 5.16
CA GLY A 449 18.44 36.40 5.77
C GLY A 449 17.49 37.37 6.48
N LEU A 450 17.91 37.96 7.59
CA LEU A 450 17.11 38.89 8.38
C LEU A 450 17.96 40.06 8.88
N ASP A 451 17.42 41.25 8.78
CA ASP A 451 18.04 42.46 9.34
C ASP A 451 17.90 42.54 10.86
N ALA A 452 18.65 43.45 11.49
CA ALA A 452 18.60 43.67 12.94
C ALA A 452 17.19 44.09 13.39
N GLY A 453 16.63 43.34 14.37
CA GLY A 453 15.30 43.59 14.91
C GLY A 453 14.15 42.99 14.07
N GLN A 454 14.45 42.32 12.97
CA GLN A 454 13.46 41.55 12.23
C GLN A 454 13.32 40.14 12.82
N SER A 455 12.14 39.59 12.68
CA SER A 455 11.86 38.19 12.95
C SER A 455 10.87 37.65 11.90
N CYS A 456 10.95 36.37 11.57
CA CYS A 456 9.96 35.70 10.73
C CYS A 456 9.65 34.30 11.30
N THR A 457 8.49 33.78 10.95
CA THR A 457 8.11 32.39 11.26
C THR A 457 8.60 31.49 10.13
N LEU A 458 9.45 30.53 10.47
CA LEU A 458 9.78 29.42 9.58
C LEU A 458 8.82 28.27 9.84
N SER A 459 8.08 27.87 8.82
CA SER A 459 7.19 26.71 8.86
C SER A 459 7.63 25.69 7.81
N ILE A 460 7.80 24.42 8.22
CA ILE A 460 8.18 23.31 7.34
C ILE A 460 7.11 22.24 7.46
N LEU A 461 6.31 22.05 6.42
CA LEU A 461 5.32 20.97 6.35
C LEU A 461 5.96 19.75 5.70
N VAL A 462 6.15 18.68 6.46
CA VAL A 462 6.76 17.45 5.96
C VAL A 462 5.72 16.36 5.77
N GLU A 463 5.69 15.78 4.57
CA GLU A 463 4.86 14.63 4.21
C GLU A 463 5.67 13.33 4.34
N ASN A 464 5.07 12.32 4.98
CA ASN A 464 5.48 10.92 4.87
C ASN A 464 4.91 10.34 3.57
N MET A 465 5.75 10.05 2.57
CA MET A 465 5.33 9.49 1.28
C MET A 465 5.33 7.95 1.26
N GLY A 466 5.58 7.28 2.37
CA GLY A 466 5.64 5.83 2.56
C GLY A 466 6.99 5.39 3.11
N ARG A 467 7.00 4.48 4.10
CA ARG A 467 8.24 3.90 4.62
C ARG A 467 8.77 2.84 3.67
N ILE A 468 10.08 2.73 3.63
CA ILE A 468 10.77 1.71 2.81
C ILE A 468 10.27 0.33 3.24
N ASN A 469 9.83 -0.46 2.24
CA ASN A 469 9.24 -1.78 2.45
C ASN A 469 10.16 -2.95 2.07
N TYR A 470 11.30 -2.70 1.43
CA TYR A 470 12.21 -3.76 0.98
C TYR A 470 13.68 -3.37 1.14
N GLY A 471 14.54 -4.37 1.41
CA GLY A 471 15.98 -4.22 1.53
C GLY A 471 16.45 -3.76 2.92
N PRO A 472 17.71 -3.32 3.05
CA PRO A 472 18.35 -3.11 4.36
C PRO A 472 17.95 -1.82 5.08
N LYS A 473 17.14 -0.95 4.45
CA LYS A 473 16.77 0.37 4.99
C LYS A 473 15.37 0.42 5.61
N LEU A 474 14.94 -0.67 6.26
CA LEU A 474 13.62 -0.75 6.91
C LEU A 474 13.47 0.15 8.14
N LEU A 475 14.57 0.53 8.78
CA LEU A 475 14.57 1.53 9.87
C LEU A 475 14.44 2.93 9.25
N ASP A 476 13.24 3.25 8.77
CA ASP A 476 12.94 4.46 7.99
C ASP A 476 12.00 5.39 8.78
N GLU A 477 12.56 6.12 9.74
CA GLU A 477 11.84 7.17 10.49
C GLU A 477 11.39 8.28 9.56
N LYS A 478 10.27 8.94 9.88
CA LYS A 478 9.65 10.00 9.06
C LYS A 478 9.66 11.37 9.72
N GLY A 479 9.58 12.41 8.89
CA GLY A 479 9.68 13.80 9.32
C GLY A 479 11.08 14.40 9.11
N ILE A 480 11.55 15.20 10.04
CA ILE A 480 12.93 15.73 10.06
C ILE A 480 13.74 14.89 11.04
N VAL A 481 14.64 14.04 10.50
CA VAL A 481 15.32 13.00 11.30
C VAL A 481 16.54 13.53 12.05
N HIS A 482 17.27 14.50 11.48
CA HIS A 482 18.51 14.99 12.11
C HIS A 482 18.43 16.45 12.53
N GLY A 483 17.83 17.32 11.73
CA GLY A 483 17.66 18.71 12.11
C GLY A 483 17.59 19.69 10.94
N VAL A 484 17.59 20.99 11.28
CA VAL A 484 17.57 22.08 10.30
C VAL A 484 18.75 23.01 10.58
N ARG A 485 19.45 23.41 9.50
CA ARG A 485 20.55 24.37 9.57
C ARG A 485 20.28 25.59 8.71
N ILE A 486 20.77 26.74 9.17
CA ILE A 486 20.88 27.97 8.40
C ILE A 486 22.38 28.26 8.24
N GLY A 487 22.89 28.16 7.01
CA GLY A 487 24.31 28.08 6.78
C GLY A 487 24.93 26.85 7.43
N SER A 488 25.89 27.05 8.34
CA SER A 488 26.52 25.97 9.11
C SER A 488 25.94 25.78 10.52
N MET A 489 24.96 26.60 10.93
CA MET A 489 24.43 26.61 12.30
C MET A 489 23.14 25.77 12.40
N ASN A 490 23.10 24.85 13.36
CA ASN A 490 21.86 24.18 13.75
C ASN A 490 20.86 25.19 14.33
N HIS A 491 19.61 25.05 13.93
CA HIS A 491 18.50 25.82 14.45
C HIS A 491 17.69 25.00 15.47
N PHE A 492 17.37 25.60 16.60
CA PHE A 492 16.72 24.96 17.75
C PHE A 492 15.42 25.65 18.15
N GLY A 493 14.57 24.94 18.90
CA GLY A 493 13.33 25.46 19.45
C GLY A 493 12.18 25.34 18.46
N TRP A 494 11.60 24.13 18.37
CA TRP A 494 10.56 23.77 17.43
C TRP A 494 9.23 23.49 18.13
N ILE A 495 8.14 23.90 17.50
CA ILE A 495 6.78 23.46 17.83
C ILE A 495 6.33 22.58 16.68
N MET A 496 5.87 21.37 17.00
CA MET A 496 5.48 20.37 16.01
C MET A 496 4.00 20.02 16.14
N TYR A 497 3.30 19.99 15.00
CA TYR A 497 1.87 19.69 14.93
C TYR A 497 1.65 18.44 14.06
N SER A 498 1.05 17.39 14.64
CA SER A 498 0.72 16.15 13.97
C SER A 498 -0.57 16.28 13.16
N ILE A 499 -0.51 16.11 11.84
CA ILE A 499 -1.65 16.26 10.93
C ILE A 499 -1.96 14.90 10.28
N ARG A 500 -2.93 14.18 10.84
CA ARG A 500 -3.27 12.80 10.42
C ARG A 500 -4.29 12.71 9.30
N CYS A 501 -4.99 13.80 8.98
CA CYS A 501 -6.04 13.88 7.93
C CYS A 501 -7.17 12.83 8.07
N ASN A 502 -7.52 12.47 9.27
CA ASN A 502 -8.55 11.45 9.56
C ASN A 502 -9.85 12.03 10.14
N ASP A 503 -9.90 13.32 10.48
CA ASP A 503 -11.10 13.99 10.97
C ASP A 503 -11.22 15.42 10.40
N PHE A 504 -12.11 15.60 9.46
CA PHE A 504 -12.41 16.89 8.84
C PHE A 504 -13.70 17.54 9.38
N ALA A 505 -14.37 16.90 10.34
CA ALA A 505 -15.69 17.36 10.82
C ALA A 505 -15.64 18.72 11.51
N LYS A 506 -14.50 19.09 12.09
CA LYS A 506 -14.31 20.33 12.85
C LYS A 506 -13.64 21.45 12.05
N VAL A 507 -13.43 21.26 10.74
CA VAL A 507 -12.83 22.29 9.90
C VAL A 507 -13.78 23.48 9.75
N ASN A 508 -13.24 24.68 9.91
CA ASN A 508 -13.97 25.93 9.68
C ASN A 508 -13.98 26.26 8.20
N TRP A 509 -15.08 25.96 7.53
CA TRP A 509 -15.24 26.16 6.09
C TRP A 509 -15.73 27.56 5.77
N SER A 510 -15.04 28.25 4.84
CA SER A 510 -15.47 29.49 4.21
C SER A 510 -15.90 29.25 2.76
N SER A 511 -16.56 30.22 2.14
CA SER A 511 -16.79 30.12 0.69
C SER A 511 -15.47 30.25 -0.06
N ILE A 512 -15.35 29.52 -1.15
CA ILE A 512 -14.11 29.54 -1.95
C ILE A 512 -13.83 30.95 -2.52
N SER A 513 -14.88 31.74 -2.81
CA SER A 513 -14.76 33.11 -3.26
C SER A 513 -14.18 34.06 -2.20
N GLU A 514 -14.48 33.85 -0.91
CA GLU A 514 -13.87 34.63 0.18
C GLU A 514 -12.39 34.33 0.31
N VAL A 515 -12.01 33.07 0.19
CA VAL A 515 -10.62 32.62 0.24
C VAL A 515 -9.84 33.18 -0.96
N LEU A 516 -10.40 33.15 -2.17
CA LEU A 516 -9.77 33.70 -3.39
C LEU A 516 -9.62 35.23 -3.34
N THR A 517 -10.60 35.94 -2.74
CA THR A 517 -10.53 37.42 -2.64
C THR A 517 -9.46 37.87 -1.65
N GLN A 518 -9.22 37.11 -0.60
CA GLN A 518 -8.17 37.39 0.38
C GLN A 518 -6.77 37.21 -0.22
N SER A 519 -6.64 36.27 -1.18
CA SER A 519 -5.39 36.00 -1.91
C SER A 519 -4.98 37.10 -2.88
N THR A 520 -5.93 37.84 -3.46
CA THR A 520 -5.66 38.93 -4.42
C THR A 520 -5.24 40.25 -3.75
N ILE A 521 -5.45 40.42 -2.45
CA ILE A 521 -5.09 41.64 -1.72
C ILE A 521 -3.60 41.67 -1.36
N ASP A 522 -2.95 40.53 -1.21
CA ASP A 522 -1.55 40.41 -0.79
C ASP A 522 -0.57 40.05 -1.92
N SER A 523 -1.02 39.97 -3.17
CA SER A 523 -0.16 39.71 -4.33
C SER A 523 0.74 40.89 -4.63
N VAL A 524 1.92 40.92 -4.03
CA VAL A 524 3.04 41.75 -4.48
C VAL A 524 3.55 41.19 -5.82
N GLU A 525 3.71 42.07 -6.78
CA GLU A 525 4.13 41.80 -8.16
C GLU A 525 5.26 40.77 -8.28
N CYS A 526 5.01 39.76 -9.10
CA CYS A 526 6.03 38.79 -9.50
C CYS A 526 7.10 39.50 -10.35
N PRO A 527 8.39 39.48 -10.02
CA PRO A 527 9.42 40.20 -10.76
C PRO A 527 9.86 39.55 -12.07
N HIS A 528 9.17 38.54 -12.58
CA HIS A 528 9.49 37.89 -13.85
C HIS A 528 8.60 38.43 -15.01
N PRO A 529 9.20 38.92 -16.11
CA PRO A 529 8.48 39.59 -17.19
C PRO A 529 7.68 38.68 -18.14
N ASP A 530 7.66 37.37 -17.95
CA ASP A 530 7.00 36.41 -18.86
C ASP A 530 5.68 35.82 -18.35
N CYS A 531 5.16 36.26 -17.19
CA CYS A 531 3.85 35.83 -16.70
C CYS A 531 2.71 36.63 -17.35
N THR A 532 2.34 36.29 -18.58
CA THR A 532 1.11 36.77 -19.24
C THR A 532 0.04 35.67 -19.24
N SER A 533 -0.63 35.43 -18.12
CA SER A 533 -1.93 34.76 -18.14
C SER A 533 -2.76 35.20 -16.93
N SER A 534 -3.89 35.83 -17.24
CA SER A 534 -4.91 36.28 -16.30
C SER A 534 -5.82 35.14 -15.84
N GLU A 535 -5.26 34.01 -15.40
CA GLU A 535 -5.99 32.98 -14.71
C GLU A 535 -5.74 33.17 -13.21
N HIS A 536 -6.79 33.37 -12.43
CA HIS A 536 -6.75 33.52 -10.99
C HIS A 536 -6.31 32.19 -10.37
N SER A 537 -5.01 31.99 -10.16
CA SER A 537 -4.47 30.86 -9.43
C SER A 537 -4.48 31.16 -7.93
N ILE A 538 -4.81 30.14 -7.12
CA ILE A 538 -4.64 30.20 -5.66
C ILE A 538 -3.15 29.92 -5.37
N ASP A 539 -2.26 30.69 -5.96
CA ASP A 539 -0.82 30.55 -5.73
C ASP A 539 -0.44 31.35 -4.49
N ASN A 540 0.19 30.69 -3.53
CA ASN A 540 0.98 31.25 -2.43
C ASN A 540 0.40 31.31 -1.00
N PHE A 541 -0.68 30.58 -0.66
CA PHE A 541 -1.27 30.68 0.71
C PHE A 541 -1.13 29.42 1.58
N GLY A 542 -0.12 28.58 1.37
CA GLY A 542 0.00 27.35 2.13
C GLY A 542 -1.00 26.28 1.65
N PRO A 543 -1.01 25.08 2.26
CA PRO A 543 -1.90 24.00 1.85
C PRO A 543 -3.37 24.36 2.11
N VAL A 544 -4.24 24.08 1.12
CA VAL A 544 -5.66 24.41 1.16
C VAL A 544 -6.52 23.15 1.16
N LEU A 545 -7.47 23.12 2.08
CA LEU A 545 -8.57 22.15 2.08
C LEU A 545 -9.70 22.71 1.22
N LEU A 546 -10.24 21.88 0.34
CA LEU A 546 -11.39 22.21 -0.50
C LEU A 546 -12.49 21.17 -0.28
N ARG A 547 -13.74 21.62 -0.29
CA ARG A 547 -14.90 20.77 -0.01
C ARG A 547 -16.00 20.98 -1.03
N GLY A 548 -16.56 19.89 -1.51
CA GLY A 548 -17.71 19.89 -2.41
C GLY A 548 -18.67 18.74 -2.15
N PHE A 549 -19.83 18.83 -2.79
CA PHE A 549 -20.86 17.82 -2.66
C PHE A 549 -21.42 17.44 -4.03
N PHE A 550 -21.80 16.18 -4.16
CA PHE A 550 -22.63 15.75 -5.28
C PHE A 550 -23.71 14.78 -4.82
N GLU A 551 -24.74 14.64 -5.62
CA GLU A 551 -25.85 13.72 -5.34
C GLU A 551 -25.93 12.62 -6.38
N THR A 552 -26.23 11.38 -5.90
CA THR A 552 -26.47 10.23 -6.75
C THR A 552 -27.60 9.37 -6.21
N ASP A 553 -28.47 8.88 -7.09
CA ASP A 553 -29.48 7.88 -6.76
C ASP A 553 -28.97 6.44 -6.83
N MET A 554 -27.88 6.22 -7.57
CA MET A 554 -27.23 4.94 -7.77
C MET A 554 -25.73 5.05 -7.43
N PRO A 555 -25.33 4.72 -6.18
CA PRO A 555 -23.92 4.53 -5.86
C PRO A 555 -23.31 3.45 -6.74
N CYS A 556 -22.26 3.77 -7.47
CA CYS A 556 -21.49 2.82 -8.27
C CYS A 556 -20.05 3.30 -8.41
N ASP A 557 -19.17 2.43 -8.86
CA ASP A 557 -17.76 2.69 -9.03
C ASP A 557 -17.51 3.88 -9.94
N THR A 558 -16.41 4.58 -9.67
CA THR A 558 -15.91 5.68 -10.52
C THR A 558 -14.44 5.90 -10.25
N PHE A 559 -13.81 6.75 -11.06
CA PHE A 559 -12.44 7.20 -10.88
C PHE A 559 -12.42 8.70 -10.70
N VAL A 560 -11.78 9.17 -9.64
CA VAL A 560 -11.72 10.60 -9.30
C VAL A 560 -10.47 11.19 -9.93
N ARG A 561 -10.65 12.11 -10.88
CA ARG A 561 -9.57 12.88 -11.49
C ARG A 561 -9.48 14.27 -10.85
N PRO A 562 -8.42 14.60 -10.13
CA PRO A 562 -8.18 15.94 -9.60
C PRO A 562 -7.56 16.84 -10.68
N LYS A 563 -8.34 17.19 -11.69
CA LYS A 563 -7.89 18.06 -12.79
C LYS A 563 -7.74 19.50 -12.30
N GLY A 564 -6.56 20.10 -12.52
CA GLY A 564 -6.27 21.45 -12.05
C GLY A 564 -5.73 21.52 -10.61
N PHE A 565 -5.35 20.39 -10.07
CA PHE A 565 -4.65 20.21 -8.80
C PHE A 565 -3.27 19.62 -9.06
N GLU A 566 -2.35 19.79 -8.14
CA GLU A 566 -0.98 19.28 -8.31
C GLU A 566 -0.70 18.05 -7.45
N LYS A 567 -0.73 18.21 -6.14
CA LYS A 567 -0.38 17.13 -5.21
C LYS A 567 -1.17 17.24 -3.92
N GLY A 568 -1.69 16.09 -3.47
CA GLY A 568 -2.44 16.07 -2.22
C GLY A 568 -3.12 14.74 -1.94
N ILE A 569 -4.24 14.83 -1.21
CA ILE A 569 -5.05 13.69 -0.82
C ILE A 569 -6.54 13.96 -1.07
N ILE A 570 -7.30 12.89 -1.30
CA ILE A 570 -8.76 12.95 -1.47
C ILE A 570 -9.45 12.07 -0.45
N ALA A 571 -10.46 12.61 0.21
CA ALA A 571 -11.37 11.88 1.09
C ALA A 571 -12.82 11.98 0.58
N VAL A 572 -13.57 10.89 0.71
CA VAL A 572 -14.99 10.79 0.33
C VAL A 572 -15.80 10.25 1.50
N ASN A 573 -16.81 11.00 1.94
CA ASN A 573 -17.65 10.62 3.09
C ASN A 573 -16.84 10.27 4.36
N GLY A 574 -15.69 10.91 4.56
CA GLY A 574 -14.77 10.65 5.66
C GLY A 574 -13.79 9.49 5.45
N PHE A 575 -13.89 8.76 4.33
CA PHE A 575 -12.93 7.71 3.95
C PHE A 575 -11.82 8.31 3.09
N LEU A 576 -10.57 8.12 3.49
CA LEU A 576 -9.40 8.60 2.76
C LEU A 576 -9.08 7.66 1.60
N LEU A 577 -9.29 8.13 0.35
CA LEU A 577 -8.99 7.33 -0.85
C LEU A 577 -7.49 7.16 -1.05
N GLY A 578 -6.73 8.23 -0.97
CA GLY A 578 -5.29 8.18 -1.14
C GLY A 578 -4.69 9.48 -1.65
N ARG A 579 -3.42 9.40 -2.04
CA ARG A 579 -2.62 10.48 -2.60
C ARG A 579 -2.81 10.57 -4.11
N TYR A 580 -2.73 11.80 -4.62
CA TYR A 580 -2.51 12.08 -6.03
C TYR A 580 -1.27 12.97 -6.19
N TYR A 581 -0.61 12.85 -7.35
CA TYR A 581 0.53 13.67 -7.72
C TYR A 581 0.57 13.81 -9.25
N ASN A 582 -0.08 14.86 -9.76
CA ASN A 582 -0.38 14.98 -11.19
C ASN A 582 0.84 15.18 -12.08
N SER A 583 1.84 15.97 -11.68
CA SER A 583 3.06 16.14 -12.46
C SER A 583 3.97 14.92 -12.41
N ALA A 584 3.99 14.19 -11.30
CA ALA A 584 4.83 13.01 -11.15
C ALA A 584 4.27 11.79 -11.93
N GLY A 585 2.95 11.58 -11.97
CA GLY A 585 2.39 10.37 -12.58
C GLY A 585 2.98 9.07 -12.02
N PRO A 586 2.73 7.91 -12.65
CA PRO A 586 1.87 7.72 -13.82
C PRO A 586 0.39 7.89 -13.51
N GLN A 587 -0.04 7.53 -12.30
CA GLN A 587 -1.45 7.54 -11.89
C GLN A 587 -2.06 8.96 -11.94
N LYS A 588 -3.17 9.12 -12.69
CA LYS A 588 -3.90 10.38 -12.86
C LYS A 588 -5.29 10.36 -12.23
N THR A 589 -5.82 9.19 -11.93
CA THR A 589 -7.15 9.00 -11.32
C THR A 589 -7.05 8.12 -10.09
N LEU A 590 -7.90 8.39 -9.08
CA LEU A 590 -8.04 7.55 -7.88
C LEU A 590 -9.32 6.73 -7.98
N TYR A 591 -9.22 5.42 -7.76
CA TYR A 591 -10.38 4.55 -7.71
C TYR A 591 -11.28 4.87 -6.51
N LEU A 592 -12.57 5.06 -6.78
CA LEU A 592 -13.61 5.25 -5.77
C LEU A 592 -14.61 4.10 -5.84
N PRO A 593 -14.53 3.12 -4.93
CA PRO A 593 -15.50 2.03 -4.82
C PRO A 593 -16.92 2.54 -4.54
N GLY A 594 -17.91 2.00 -5.26
CA GLY A 594 -19.33 2.35 -5.08
C GLY A 594 -19.85 2.22 -3.65
N PRO A 595 -19.48 1.19 -2.86
CA PRO A 595 -19.89 1.07 -1.46
C PRO A 595 -19.48 2.23 -0.54
N LEU A 596 -18.49 3.03 -0.91
CA LEU A 596 -18.10 4.24 -0.17
C LEU A 596 -19.04 5.43 -0.44
N LEU A 597 -19.84 5.34 -1.48
CA LEU A 597 -20.87 6.31 -1.81
C LEU A 597 -22.21 5.97 -1.14
N LYS A 598 -23.01 7.01 -0.88
CA LYS A 598 -24.35 6.92 -0.33
C LYS A 598 -25.36 7.33 -1.39
N LYS A 599 -26.56 6.75 -1.36
CA LYS A 599 -27.69 7.32 -2.08
C LYS A 599 -28.00 8.72 -1.50
N GLY A 600 -28.11 9.72 -2.37
CA GLY A 600 -28.28 11.12 -2.00
C GLY A 600 -26.94 11.86 -1.96
N LYS A 601 -26.75 12.70 -0.96
CA LYS A 601 -25.63 13.62 -0.85
C LYS A 601 -24.34 12.93 -0.40
N ASN A 602 -23.25 13.14 -1.16
CA ASN A 602 -21.90 12.67 -0.88
C ASN A 602 -20.95 13.85 -0.75
N GLU A 603 -20.03 13.78 0.19
CA GLU A 603 -19.04 14.80 0.50
C GLU A 603 -17.69 14.41 -0.07
N PHE A 604 -17.04 15.36 -0.75
CA PHE A 604 -15.65 15.27 -1.18
C PHE A 604 -14.82 16.33 -0.47
N ILE A 605 -13.68 15.91 0.06
CA ILE A 605 -12.67 16.81 0.63
C ILE A 605 -11.35 16.50 -0.05
N ILE A 606 -10.67 17.54 -0.50
CA ILE A 606 -9.33 17.47 -1.06
C ILE A 606 -8.42 18.39 -0.26
N LEU A 607 -7.26 17.89 0.15
CA LEU A 607 -6.16 18.72 0.62
C LEU A 607 -5.20 18.86 -0.54
N GLU A 608 -5.08 20.07 -1.09
CA GLU A 608 -4.07 20.45 -2.09
C GLU A 608 -2.88 21.08 -1.40
N LEU A 609 -1.68 20.68 -1.77
CA LEU A 609 -0.44 21.11 -1.14
C LEU A 609 0.25 22.25 -1.88
N GLU A 610 0.02 22.42 -3.19
CA GLU A 610 0.76 23.35 -4.03
C GLU A 610 -0.12 24.42 -4.66
N HIS A 611 -0.94 24.06 -5.65
CA HIS A 611 -1.78 25.05 -6.35
C HIS A 611 -3.09 24.48 -6.87
N VAL A 612 -4.07 25.35 -7.07
CA VAL A 612 -5.38 25.03 -7.64
C VAL A 612 -5.66 25.94 -8.80
N THR A 613 -5.81 25.39 -9.99
CA THR A 613 -6.23 26.16 -11.18
C THR A 613 -7.73 26.09 -11.43
N THR A 614 -8.36 24.96 -11.09
CA THR A 614 -9.79 24.74 -11.26
C THR A 614 -10.32 23.93 -10.08
N PRO A 615 -11.22 24.48 -9.23
CA PRO A 615 -11.71 23.81 -8.03
C PRO A 615 -12.82 22.80 -8.36
N THR A 616 -12.51 21.82 -9.23
CA THR A 616 -13.45 20.76 -9.64
C THR A 616 -12.77 19.42 -9.68
N LEU A 617 -13.51 18.37 -9.25
CA LEU A 617 -13.12 16.98 -9.45
C LEU A 617 -13.98 16.37 -10.55
N LEU A 618 -13.36 15.59 -11.42
CA LEU A 618 -14.08 14.82 -12.44
C LEU A 618 -14.25 13.39 -11.93
N LEU A 619 -15.47 12.87 -12.02
CA LEU A 619 -15.75 11.44 -11.83
C LEU A 619 -15.79 10.82 -13.22
N GLU A 620 -14.90 9.88 -13.47
CA GLU A 620 -14.70 9.27 -14.79
C GLU A 620 -15.05 7.77 -14.76
N ALA A 621 -15.54 7.26 -15.89
CA ALA A 621 -15.91 5.85 -15.99
C ALA A 621 -14.69 4.92 -16.13
N GLU A 622 -13.60 5.41 -16.65
CA GLU A 622 -12.38 4.63 -16.91
C GLU A 622 -11.20 5.16 -16.08
N PRO A 623 -10.28 4.27 -15.65
CA PRO A 623 -9.05 4.68 -14.99
C PRO A 623 -8.10 5.37 -15.97
N ASP A 624 -7.22 6.20 -15.43
CA ASP A 624 -6.03 6.69 -16.12
C ASP A 624 -4.84 6.45 -15.18
N LEU A 625 -4.06 5.45 -15.53
CA LEU A 625 -2.86 5.01 -14.78
C LEU A 625 -1.55 5.41 -15.46
N GLY A 626 -1.65 6.18 -16.57
CA GLY A 626 -0.52 6.65 -17.38
C GLY A 626 -0.35 5.95 -18.71
#